data_49eed644cfeff1db3692e75341403a2a
#
_entry.id   49eed644cfeff1db3692e75341403a2a
#
_cell.length_a   1.000
_cell.length_b   1.000
_cell.length_c   1.000
_cell.angle_alpha   90.00
_cell.angle_beta   90.00
_cell.angle_gamma   90.00
#
_symmetry.space_group_name_H-M   'P 1'
#
loop_
_entity.id
_entity.type
_entity.pdbx_description
1 polymer ?
#
loop_
_entity_poly.entity_id
_entity_poly.type
_entity_poly.pdbx_seq_one_letter_code
_entity_poly.pdbx_strand_id
1 'polypeptide(L)'
;MIPVAEQFGKKMKVSPFSIIAIYLIKFYKFFVSPILGNNCRYYPTCSTYSIEAFKSYGFIKGFLLTSKRVLSCHPFGGFGYQPLIQKKILIKKLSVTEIQKARKTELYHNFNSKYSKYNEDFLNSTIHLGLFVDALLISGLTLIEIKKKKKLESFQIRGMFTKKKFINNSYGSQLLNYAINLIFKKFSVYLWCNARKNAVSFYKKNGFNEQGE
;
A
#
# COMPACT_ATOMS: atom_id res chain seq x y z
N MET A 1 -25.00 16.99 2.59
CA MET A 1 -23.77 16.17 2.55
C MET A 1 -23.55 15.74 1.11
N ILE A 2 -22.62 16.38 0.39
CA ILE A 2 -22.31 16.08 -1.01
C ILE A 2 -21.30 14.94 -1.02
N PRO A 3 -21.51 13.83 -1.76
CA PRO A 3 -20.57 12.71 -1.77
C PRO A 3 -19.28 13.12 -2.48
N VAL A 4 -18.17 13.03 -1.77
CA VAL A 4 -16.80 13.35 -2.23
C VAL A 4 -16.29 12.37 -3.31
N ALA A 5 -17.08 11.38 -3.71
CA ALA A 5 -16.69 10.33 -4.65
C ALA A 5 -16.62 10.73 -6.13
N GLU A 6 -17.21 11.87 -6.52
CA GLU A 6 -17.38 12.21 -7.94
C GLU A 6 -16.24 13.07 -8.55
N GLN A 7 -15.33 13.58 -7.74
CA GLN A 7 -14.27 14.46 -8.27
C GLN A 7 -12.99 13.74 -8.75
N PHE A 8 -12.84 12.45 -8.55
CA PHE A 8 -11.61 11.72 -8.89
C PHE A 8 -11.64 10.94 -10.21
N GLY A 9 -12.74 10.99 -10.96
CA GLY A 9 -12.92 10.24 -12.22
C GLY A 9 -12.53 10.95 -13.51
N LYS A 10 -12.29 12.26 -13.51
CA LYS A 10 -11.90 13.00 -14.73
C LYS A 10 -10.38 12.91 -14.89
N LYS A 11 -9.89 12.06 -15.80
CA LYS A 11 -8.57 12.23 -16.44
C LYS A 11 -8.53 13.65 -17.02
N MET A 12 -7.98 14.61 -16.29
CA MET A 12 -7.77 15.95 -16.83
C MET A 12 -6.80 15.82 -18.00
N LYS A 13 -7.19 16.33 -19.18
CA LYS A 13 -6.28 16.48 -20.32
C LYS A 13 -5.12 17.34 -19.84
N VAL A 14 -3.93 16.75 -19.78
CA VAL A 14 -2.71 17.47 -19.38
C VAL A 14 -2.49 18.57 -20.43
N SER A 15 -2.50 19.84 -20.03
CA SER A 15 -2.31 20.94 -20.97
C SER A 15 -0.91 20.87 -21.60
N PRO A 16 -0.72 21.36 -22.84
CA PRO A 16 0.59 21.36 -23.50
C PRO A 16 1.67 22.02 -22.64
N PHE A 17 1.35 23.12 -21.96
CA PHE A 17 2.26 23.79 -21.02
C PHE A 17 2.67 22.90 -19.83
N SER A 18 1.76 22.07 -19.30
CA SER A 18 2.11 21.10 -18.27
C SER A 18 3.05 20.02 -18.78
N ILE A 19 2.89 19.61 -20.03
CA ILE A 19 3.77 18.61 -20.66
C ILE A 19 5.19 19.16 -20.76
N ILE A 20 5.34 20.39 -21.26
CA ILE A 20 6.63 21.09 -21.35
C ILE A 20 7.29 21.18 -19.96
N ALA A 21 6.55 21.64 -18.96
CA ALA A 21 7.05 21.75 -17.58
C ALA A 21 7.53 20.39 -17.04
N ILE A 22 6.77 19.31 -17.28
CA ILE A 22 7.15 17.94 -16.87
C ILE A 22 8.44 17.49 -17.55
N TYR A 23 8.63 17.80 -18.84
CA TYR A 23 9.86 17.45 -19.54
C TYR A 23 11.07 18.23 -19.02
N LEU A 24 10.92 19.52 -18.74
CA LEU A 24 11.98 20.34 -18.12
C LEU A 24 12.38 19.81 -16.74
N ILE A 25 11.41 19.41 -15.90
CA ILE A 25 11.69 18.82 -14.58
C ILE A 25 12.37 17.47 -14.72
N LYS A 26 11.98 16.64 -15.70
CA LYS A 26 12.64 15.35 -15.96
C LYS A 26 14.07 15.53 -16.43
N PHE A 27 14.32 16.50 -17.31
CA PHE A 27 15.64 16.89 -17.77
C PHE A 27 16.53 17.31 -16.58
N TYR A 28 16.03 18.23 -15.74
CA TYR A 28 16.69 18.63 -14.50
C TYR A 28 17.03 17.43 -13.61
N LYS A 29 16.06 16.53 -13.41
CA LYS A 29 16.23 15.34 -12.56
C LYS A 29 17.28 14.38 -13.10
N PHE A 30 17.43 14.28 -14.40
CA PHE A 30 18.35 13.35 -15.04
C PHE A 30 19.76 13.91 -15.15
N PHE A 31 19.91 15.18 -15.55
CA PHE A 31 21.23 15.79 -15.83
C PHE A 31 21.80 16.59 -14.65
N VAL A 32 20.97 17.33 -13.93
CA VAL A 32 21.39 18.31 -12.91
C VAL A 32 21.35 17.71 -11.51
N SER A 33 20.30 16.98 -11.17
CA SER A 33 20.11 16.43 -9.82
C SER A 33 21.23 15.48 -9.36
N PRO A 34 21.82 14.62 -10.21
CA PRO A 34 22.94 13.76 -9.81
C PRO A 34 24.20 14.55 -9.45
N ILE A 35 24.42 15.70 -10.11
CA ILE A 35 25.61 16.56 -9.89
C ILE A 35 25.49 17.33 -8.56
N LEU A 36 24.27 17.79 -8.24
CA LEU A 36 23.98 18.56 -7.01
C LEU A 36 23.81 17.69 -5.76
N GLY A 37 23.76 16.36 -5.91
CA GLY A 37 23.54 15.39 -4.82
C GLY A 37 22.09 15.34 -4.33
N ASN A 38 21.80 14.39 -3.42
CA ASN A 38 20.46 14.12 -2.88
C ASN A 38 20.11 15.06 -1.70
N ASN A 39 20.11 16.37 -1.93
CA ASN A 39 19.90 17.39 -0.89
C ASN A 39 18.41 17.74 -0.66
N CYS A 40 17.46 16.96 -1.21
CA CYS A 40 16.05 17.25 -1.03
C CYS A 40 15.58 16.85 0.38
N ARG A 41 15.10 17.82 1.16
CA ARG A 41 14.62 17.64 2.55
C ARG A 41 13.24 16.99 2.63
N TYR A 42 12.52 16.92 1.51
CA TYR A 42 11.18 16.38 1.44
C TYR A 42 11.15 15.02 0.76
N TYR A 43 10.21 14.18 1.22
CA TYR A 43 9.85 12.95 0.53
C TYR A 43 8.34 12.96 0.21
N PRO A 44 7.90 12.72 -1.04
CA PRO A 44 8.72 12.58 -2.25
C PRO A 44 9.51 13.85 -2.59
N THR A 45 10.60 13.70 -3.35
CA THR A 45 11.47 14.84 -3.73
C THR A 45 10.70 15.94 -4.43
N CYS A 46 11.18 17.19 -4.35
CA CYS A 46 10.51 18.34 -4.97
C CYS A 46 10.24 18.12 -6.46
N SER A 47 11.16 17.52 -7.20
CA SER A 47 10.97 17.17 -8.62
C SER A 47 9.86 16.14 -8.84
N THR A 48 9.78 15.09 -8.02
CA THR A 48 8.72 14.09 -8.11
C THR A 48 7.36 14.68 -7.76
N TYR A 49 7.29 15.49 -6.69
CA TYR A 49 6.11 16.23 -6.29
C TYR A 49 5.60 17.15 -7.40
N SER A 50 6.52 17.92 -8.04
CA SER A 50 6.17 18.84 -9.12
C SER A 50 5.60 18.12 -10.33
N ILE A 51 6.19 17.00 -10.76
CA ILE A 51 5.65 16.18 -11.84
C ILE A 51 4.23 15.70 -11.53
N GLU A 52 3.97 15.25 -10.29
CA GLU A 52 2.63 14.86 -9.87
C GLU A 52 1.65 16.03 -9.84
N ALA A 53 2.10 17.23 -9.42
CA ALA A 53 1.29 18.45 -9.38
C ALA A 53 0.83 18.88 -10.77
N PHE A 54 1.73 18.91 -11.76
CA PHE A 54 1.38 19.24 -13.14
C PHE A 54 0.45 18.21 -13.78
N LYS A 55 0.63 16.91 -13.47
CA LYS A 55 -0.25 15.84 -13.96
C LYS A 55 -1.66 15.88 -13.36
N SER A 56 -1.76 16.21 -12.06
CA SER A 56 -3.02 16.10 -11.32
C SER A 56 -3.86 17.38 -11.39
N TYR A 57 -3.23 18.55 -11.43
CA TYR A 57 -3.91 19.85 -11.31
C TYR A 57 -3.73 20.77 -12.52
N GLY A 58 -3.01 20.35 -13.55
CA GLY A 58 -2.71 21.18 -14.73
C GLY A 58 -1.65 22.24 -14.44
N PHE A 59 -1.44 23.15 -15.43
CA PHE A 59 -0.28 24.06 -15.40
C PHE A 59 -0.35 25.08 -14.27
N ILE A 60 -1.42 25.87 -14.16
CA ILE A 60 -1.50 26.99 -13.21
C ILE A 60 -1.38 26.51 -11.75
N LYS A 61 -2.26 25.59 -11.36
CA LYS A 61 -2.29 25.07 -10.00
C LYS A 61 -1.05 24.22 -9.70
N GLY A 62 -0.56 23.45 -10.68
CA GLY A 62 0.68 22.68 -10.57
C GLY A 62 1.89 23.59 -10.36
N PHE A 63 1.96 24.72 -11.05
CA PHE A 63 3.00 25.72 -10.89
C PHE A 63 2.98 26.35 -9.48
N LEU A 64 1.82 26.78 -9.00
CA LEU A 64 1.68 27.35 -7.64
C LEU A 64 2.10 26.36 -6.55
N LEU A 65 1.68 25.09 -6.67
CA LEU A 65 2.05 24.04 -5.70
C LEU A 65 3.56 23.72 -5.75
N THR A 66 4.13 23.69 -6.95
CA THR A 66 5.56 23.48 -7.16
C THR A 66 6.37 24.62 -6.58
N SER A 67 6.00 25.86 -6.86
CA SER A 67 6.69 27.06 -6.35
C SER A 67 6.64 27.11 -4.82
N LYS A 68 5.47 26.88 -4.21
CA LYS A 68 5.33 26.79 -2.75
C LYS A 68 6.25 25.73 -2.15
N ARG A 69 6.33 24.57 -2.79
CA ARG A 69 7.17 23.46 -2.35
C ARG A 69 8.67 23.79 -2.42
N VAL A 70 9.10 24.35 -3.55
CA VAL A 70 10.52 24.72 -3.76
C VAL A 70 10.93 25.84 -2.81
N LEU A 71 10.09 26.88 -2.64
CA LEU A 71 10.33 27.96 -1.70
C LEU A 71 10.37 27.51 -0.24
N SER A 72 9.71 26.40 0.11
CA SER A 72 9.79 25.80 1.45
C SER A 72 11.01 24.89 1.64
N CYS A 73 11.76 24.60 0.57
CA CYS A 73 12.91 23.68 0.59
C CYS A 73 14.23 24.43 0.84
N HIS A 74 14.35 25.08 2.00
CA HIS A 74 15.55 25.80 2.45
C HIS A 74 15.92 25.39 3.88
N PRO A 75 17.12 25.74 4.40
CA PRO A 75 17.60 25.32 5.72
C PRO A 75 16.67 25.63 6.89
N PHE A 76 15.93 26.73 6.82
CA PHE A 76 14.95 27.17 7.83
C PHE A 76 13.50 26.78 7.48
N GLY A 77 13.30 26.05 6.39
CA GLY A 77 11.97 25.60 5.94
C GLY A 77 11.58 24.23 6.50
N GLY A 78 10.44 23.72 6.02
CA GLY A 78 9.92 22.42 6.42
C GLY A 78 10.74 21.24 5.85
N PHE A 79 10.50 20.05 6.40
CA PHE A 79 11.09 18.79 5.94
C PHE A 79 10.15 17.62 6.20
N GLY A 80 10.46 16.45 5.65
CA GLY A 80 9.75 15.21 5.93
C GLY A 80 8.80 14.75 4.83
N TYR A 81 7.88 13.83 5.19
CA TYR A 81 6.96 13.21 4.24
C TYR A 81 5.74 14.09 4.00
N GLN A 82 5.66 14.68 2.83
CA GLN A 82 4.54 15.53 2.40
C GLN A 82 4.17 15.23 0.94
N PRO A 83 3.42 14.19 0.65
CA PRO A 83 2.96 13.89 -0.71
C PRO A 83 1.91 14.91 -1.15
N LEU A 84 1.83 15.14 -2.47
CA LEU A 84 0.83 16.04 -3.09
C LEU A 84 -0.60 15.57 -2.83
N ILE A 85 -0.81 14.26 -2.93
CA ILE A 85 -2.07 13.60 -2.67
C ILE A 85 -1.85 12.68 -1.48
N GLN A 86 -2.51 12.98 -0.37
CA GLN A 86 -2.56 12.05 0.76
C GLN A 86 -3.46 10.88 0.36
N LYS A 87 -2.85 9.75 0.03
CA LYS A 87 -3.60 8.52 -0.25
C LYS A 87 -4.34 8.10 1.01
N LYS A 88 -5.66 8.05 0.91
CA LYS A 88 -6.49 7.56 2.02
C LYS A 88 -6.30 6.06 2.15
N ILE A 89 -5.56 5.65 3.17
CA ILE A 89 -5.37 4.24 3.50
C ILE A 89 -6.47 3.85 4.49
N LEU A 90 -7.18 2.77 4.17
CA LEU A 90 -8.24 2.22 5.01
C LEU A 90 -8.04 0.71 5.12
N ILE A 91 -7.99 0.18 6.34
CA ILE A 91 -8.03 -1.26 6.58
C ILE A 91 -9.40 -1.63 7.14
N LYS A 92 -10.08 -2.56 6.47
CA LYS A 92 -11.41 -3.02 6.89
C LYS A 92 -11.56 -4.53 6.70
N LYS A 93 -12.59 -5.10 7.33
CA LYS A 93 -13.01 -6.48 7.10
C LYS A 93 -13.56 -6.61 5.68
N LEU A 94 -13.27 -7.74 5.05
CA LEU A 94 -13.80 -8.13 3.74
C LEU A 94 -14.83 -9.23 3.92
N SER A 95 -15.78 -9.30 2.99
CA SER A 95 -16.66 -10.45 2.86
C SER A 95 -15.89 -11.65 2.28
N VAL A 96 -16.47 -12.85 2.48
CA VAL A 96 -15.89 -14.10 1.92
C VAL A 96 -15.77 -14.00 0.40
N THR A 97 -16.77 -13.46 -0.27
CA THR A 97 -16.77 -13.31 -1.73
C THR A 97 -15.69 -12.36 -2.23
N GLU A 98 -15.49 -11.23 -1.55
CA GLU A 98 -14.46 -10.26 -1.91
C GLU A 98 -13.05 -10.85 -1.77
N ILE A 99 -12.76 -11.53 -0.65
CA ILE A 99 -11.42 -12.10 -0.44
C ILE A 99 -11.14 -13.28 -1.39
N GLN A 100 -12.12 -14.14 -1.68
CA GLN A 100 -11.97 -15.24 -2.62
C GLN A 100 -11.71 -14.74 -4.04
N LYS A 101 -12.45 -13.72 -4.49
CA LYS A 101 -12.23 -13.07 -5.80
C LYS A 101 -10.84 -12.47 -5.87
N ALA A 102 -10.40 -11.75 -4.84
CA ALA A 102 -9.09 -11.15 -4.78
C ALA A 102 -7.96 -12.19 -4.77
N ARG A 103 -8.08 -13.26 -3.99
CA ARG A 103 -7.11 -14.39 -4.01
C ARG A 103 -7.04 -15.04 -5.39
N LYS A 104 -8.18 -15.26 -6.06
CA LYS A 104 -8.23 -15.84 -7.41
C LYS A 104 -7.42 -14.98 -8.38
N THR A 105 -7.58 -13.67 -8.33
CA THR A 105 -6.90 -12.74 -9.24
C THR A 105 -5.40 -12.61 -8.92
N GLU A 106 -5.02 -12.50 -7.64
CA GLU A 106 -3.66 -12.10 -7.26
C GLU A 106 -2.72 -13.30 -6.97
N LEU A 107 -3.27 -14.42 -6.49
CA LEU A 107 -2.46 -15.59 -6.09
C LEU A 107 -2.67 -16.80 -6.99
N TYR A 108 -3.85 -16.96 -7.57
CA TYR A 108 -4.27 -18.19 -8.25
C TYR A 108 -4.81 -17.92 -9.66
N HIS A 109 -4.32 -16.87 -10.34
CA HIS A 109 -4.81 -16.48 -11.67
C HIS A 109 -4.68 -17.60 -12.71
N ASN A 110 -3.62 -18.44 -12.63
CA ASN A 110 -3.38 -19.58 -13.52
C ASN A 110 -3.92 -20.92 -13.00
N PHE A 111 -4.61 -20.94 -11.85
CA PHE A 111 -5.10 -22.17 -11.23
C PHE A 111 -6.62 -22.24 -11.27
N ASN A 112 -7.19 -23.41 -11.00
CA ASN A 112 -8.63 -23.55 -10.83
C ASN A 112 -9.13 -22.67 -9.68
N SER A 113 -10.35 -22.15 -9.79
CA SER A 113 -10.98 -21.29 -8.76
C SER A 113 -11.10 -21.98 -7.39
N LYS A 114 -11.11 -23.30 -7.33
CA LYS A 114 -11.13 -24.10 -6.10
C LYS A 114 -9.96 -23.75 -5.17
N TYR A 115 -8.77 -23.44 -5.71
CA TYR A 115 -7.58 -23.10 -4.90
C TYR A 115 -7.69 -21.75 -4.18
N SER A 116 -8.56 -20.86 -4.63
CA SER A 116 -8.80 -19.56 -3.98
C SER A 116 -9.80 -19.61 -2.84
N LYS A 117 -10.51 -20.74 -2.68
CA LYS A 117 -11.53 -20.97 -1.67
C LYS A 117 -10.97 -21.89 -0.59
N TYR A 118 -11.09 -21.48 0.66
CA TYR A 118 -10.71 -22.29 1.81
C TYR A 118 -11.99 -22.71 2.55
N ASN A 119 -12.04 -23.92 3.07
CA ASN A 119 -13.20 -24.43 3.81
C ASN A 119 -13.50 -23.56 5.04
N GLU A 120 -12.43 -23.01 5.63
CA GLU A 120 -12.47 -22.18 6.83
C GLU A 120 -12.93 -20.74 6.56
N ASP A 121 -13.10 -20.34 5.29
CA ASP A 121 -13.52 -18.96 4.93
C ASP A 121 -14.89 -18.59 5.53
N PHE A 122 -15.76 -19.57 5.74
CA PHE A 122 -17.14 -19.37 6.22
C PHE A 122 -17.28 -19.47 7.74
N LEU A 123 -16.20 -19.77 8.47
CA LEU A 123 -16.25 -19.85 9.92
C LEU A 123 -16.37 -18.46 10.55
N ASN A 124 -17.23 -18.33 11.56
CA ASN A 124 -17.40 -17.05 12.29
C ASN A 124 -16.12 -16.55 12.97
N SER A 125 -15.19 -17.46 13.30
CA SER A 125 -13.87 -17.13 13.88
C SER A 125 -12.85 -16.68 12.83
N THR A 126 -13.14 -16.83 11.53
CA THR A 126 -12.23 -16.41 10.46
C THR A 126 -12.39 -14.92 10.17
N ILE A 127 -11.25 -14.22 10.09
CA ILE A 127 -11.24 -12.78 9.83
C ILE A 127 -10.53 -12.51 8.49
N HIS A 128 -11.26 -11.91 7.56
CA HIS A 128 -10.72 -11.43 6.30
C HIS A 128 -10.43 -9.94 6.40
N LEU A 129 -9.21 -9.52 6.10
CA LEU A 129 -8.79 -8.12 6.14
C LEU A 129 -8.32 -7.66 4.78
N GLY A 130 -8.68 -6.43 4.42
CA GLY A 130 -8.21 -5.76 3.22
C GLY A 130 -7.69 -4.36 3.50
N LEU A 131 -6.55 -4.02 2.91
CA LEU A 131 -6.02 -2.67 2.87
C LEU A 131 -6.38 -2.02 1.55
N PHE A 132 -7.03 -0.88 1.66
CA PHE A 132 -7.49 -0.06 0.55
C PHE A 132 -6.68 1.23 0.48
N VAL A 133 -6.36 1.64 -0.73
CA VAL A 133 -5.80 2.96 -1.04
C VAL A 133 -6.74 3.62 -2.04
N ASP A 134 -7.32 4.76 -1.68
CA ASP A 134 -8.29 5.49 -2.50
C ASP A 134 -9.43 4.59 -3.03
N ALA A 135 -10.04 3.81 -2.12
CA ALA A 135 -11.09 2.83 -2.38
C ALA A 135 -10.66 1.58 -3.20
N LEU A 136 -9.43 1.49 -3.68
CA LEU A 136 -8.91 0.32 -4.38
C LEU A 136 -8.32 -0.67 -3.39
N LEU A 137 -8.77 -1.92 -3.39
CA LEU A 137 -8.18 -3.01 -2.62
C LEU A 137 -6.76 -3.30 -3.14
N ILE A 138 -5.75 -3.09 -2.28
CA ILE A 138 -4.33 -3.23 -2.64
C ILE A 138 -3.71 -4.49 -2.05
N SER A 139 -4.06 -4.82 -0.80
CA SER A 139 -3.54 -5.99 -0.10
C SER A 139 -4.64 -6.66 0.69
N GLY A 140 -4.56 -7.97 0.86
CA GLY A 140 -5.52 -8.74 1.63
C GLY A 140 -4.86 -9.91 2.33
N LEU A 141 -5.46 -10.35 3.43
CA LEU A 141 -5.08 -11.56 4.17
C LEU A 141 -6.28 -12.16 4.88
N THR A 142 -6.16 -13.43 5.24
CA THR A 142 -7.13 -14.14 6.07
C THR A 142 -6.44 -14.66 7.32
N LEU A 143 -7.07 -14.45 8.47
CA LEU A 143 -6.70 -15.01 9.76
C LEU A 143 -7.68 -16.14 10.08
N ILE A 144 -7.17 -17.33 10.24
CA ILE A 144 -7.95 -18.51 10.61
C ILE A 144 -7.58 -18.88 12.04
N GLU A 145 -8.56 -18.90 12.92
CA GLU A 145 -8.38 -19.40 14.27
C GLU A 145 -8.25 -20.91 14.26
N ILE A 146 -7.13 -21.43 14.83
CA ILE A 146 -6.88 -22.85 14.96
C ILE A 146 -6.93 -23.21 16.45
N LYS A 147 -8.04 -23.80 16.88
CA LYS A 147 -8.20 -24.30 18.25
C LYS A 147 -7.25 -25.49 18.47
N LYS A 148 -6.15 -25.29 19.17
CA LYS A 148 -5.32 -26.40 19.67
C LYS A 148 -5.78 -26.83 21.06
N LYS A 149 -5.67 -28.15 21.36
CA LYS A 149 -6.05 -28.79 22.63
C LYS A 149 -5.31 -28.28 23.89
N LYS A 150 -4.30 -27.41 23.78
CA LYS A 150 -3.55 -26.83 24.88
C LYS A 150 -3.68 -25.32 24.88
N LYS A 151 -4.36 -24.76 25.85
CA LYS A 151 -4.45 -23.40 26.43
C LYS A 151 -4.03 -22.13 25.62
N LEU A 152 -3.38 -22.25 24.43
CA LEU A 152 -2.97 -21.10 23.59
C LEU A 152 -3.82 -21.06 22.34
N GLU A 153 -4.53 -19.96 22.16
CA GLU A 153 -5.19 -19.67 20.88
C GLU A 153 -4.11 -19.47 19.81
N SER A 154 -4.25 -20.12 18.67
CA SER A 154 -3.33 -19.94 17.57
C SER A 154 -4.06 -19.48 16.33
N PHE A 155 -3.45 -18.56 15.60
CA PHE A 155 -3.98 -18.07 14.33
C PHE A 155 -3.02 -18.38 13.19
N GLN A 156 -3.58 -18.80 12.06
CA GLN A 156 -2.85 -18.97 10.83
C GLN A 156 -3.16 -17.84 9.87
N ILE A 157 -2.12 -17.21 9.30
CA ILE A 157 -2.28 -16.31 8.15
C ILE A 157 -2.33 -17.16 6.89
N ARG A 158 -3.37 -17.00 6.10
CA ARG A 158 -3.52 -17.64 4.79
C ARG A 158 -3.89 -16.66 3.70
N GLY A 159 -3.47 -16.97 2.48
CA GLY A 159 -3.87 -16.22 1.29
C GLY A 159 -3.52 -14.74 1.33
N MET A 160 -2.40 -14.38 1.95
CA MET A 160 -1.91 -13.02 1.95
C MET A 160 -1.37 -12.63 0.58
N PHE A 161 -1.78 -11.47 0.09
CA PHE A 161 -1.33 -10.89 -1.17
C PHE A 161 -1.17 -9.39 -1.09
N THR A 162 -0.34 -8.86 -1.97
CA THR A 162 -0.29 -7.44 -2.32
C THR A 162 -0.23 -7.35 -3.84
N LYS A 163 -1.05 -6.48 -4.44
CA LYS A 163 -1.07 -6.28 -5.89
C LYS A 163 0.31 -5.92 -6.44
N LYS A 164 0.69 -6.55 -7.57
CA LYS A 164 2.05 -6.44 -8.17
C LYS A 164 2.54 -5.00 -8.31
N LYS A 165 1.67 -4.09 -8.75
CA LYS A 165 1.98 -2.66 -8.93
C LYS A 165 2.27 -1.91 -7.62
N PHE A 166 1.96 -2.49 -6.48
CA PHE A 166 2.05 -1.86 -5.16
C PHE A 166 3.00 -2.59 -4.20
N ILE A 167 3.75 -3.58 -4.69
CA ILE A 167 4.83 -4.23 -3.95
C ILE A 167 5.92 -3.18 -3.63
N ASN A 168 6.63 -3.35 -2.53
CA ASN A 168 7.66 -2.43 -2.01
C ASN A 168 7.16 -1.05 -1.55
N ASN A 169 5.84 -0.85 -1.42
CA ASN A 169 5.25 0.36 -0.83
C ASN A 169 4.80 0.16 0.64
N SER A 170 5.30 -0.87 1.30
CA SER A 170 5.00 -1.21 2.71
C SER A 170 3.51 -1.51 3.03
N TYR A 171 2.62 -1.59 2.04
CA TYR A 171 1.20 -1.87 2.28
C TYR A 171 0.97 -3.26 2.88
N GLY A 172 1.72 -4.27 2.42
CA GLY A 172 1.67 -5.62 3.00
C GLY A 172 2.08 -5.61 4.48
N SER A 173 3.17 -4.93 4.83
CA SER A 173 3.62 -4.80 6.22
C SER A 173 2.62 -4.03 7.08
N GLN A 174 2.00 -2.96 6.56
CA GLN A 174 0.96 -2.22 7.29
C GLN A 174 -0.26 -3.11 7.59
N LEU A 175 -0.72 -3.89 6.60
CA LEU A 175 -1.84 -4.81 6.79
C LEU A 175 -1.48 -5.92 7.79
N LEU A 176 -0.28 -6.49 7.69
CA LEU A 176 0.20 -7.53 8.58
C LEU A 176 0.32 -7.03 10.02
N ASN A 177 0.91 -5.86 10.24
CA ASN A 177 1.03 -5.25 11.56
C ASN A 177 -0.34 -4.91 12.16
N TYR A 178 -1.30 -4.46 11.36
CA TYR A 178 -2.67 -4.27 11.81
C TYR A 178 -3.30 -5.59 12.27
N ALA A 179 -3.12 -6.66 11.51
CA ALA A 179 -3.62 -8.00 11.84
C ALA A 179 -3.00 -8.54 13.14
N ILE A 180 -1.67 -8.38 13.30
CA ILE A 180 -0.94 -8.72 14.52
C ILE A 180 -1.54 -7.97 15.71
N ASN A 181 -1.66 -6.65 15.63
CA ASN A 181 -2.20 -5.83 16.70
C ASN A 181 -3.66 -6.18 17.03
N LEU A 182 -4.46 -6.57 16.05
CA LEU A 182 -5.85 -6.97 16.25
C LEU A 182 -5.97 -8.22 17.13
N ILE A 183 -5.06 -9.20 16.93
CA ILE A 183 -5.07 -10.47 17.65
C ILE A 183 -4.41 -10.32 19.02
N PHE A 184 -3.24 -9.70 19.08
CA PHE A 184 -2.46 -9.58 20.33
C PHE A 184 -3.10 -8.65 21.39
N LYS A 185 -4.07 -7.82 21.01
CA LYS A 185 -4.85 -7.04 21.99
C LYS A 185 -5.69 -7.88 22.93
N LYS A 186 -5.93 -9.14 22.59
CA LYS A 186 -6.85 -9.99 23.35
C LYS A 186 -6.17 -11.03 24.22
N PHE A 187 -5.03 -11.64 23.82
CA PHE A 187 -4.41 -12.78 24.53
C PHE A 187 -2.95 -13.03 24.12
N SER A 188 -2.25 -13.87 24.87
CA SER A 188 -1.00 -14.50 24.41
C SER A 188 -1.32 -15.49 23.29
N VAL A 189 -1.02 -15.11 22.05
CA VAL A 189 -1.44 -15.81 20.84
C VAL A 189 -0.23 -16.25 20.04
N TYR A 190 -0.28 -17.44 19.49
CA TYR A 190 0.70 -17.91 18.51
C TYR A 190 0.19 -17.62 17.10
N LEU A 191 0.96 -16.82 16.34
CA LEU A 191 0.64 -16.47 14.96
C LEU A 191 1.65 -17.09 14.00
N TRP A 192 1.20 -17.82 12.98
CA TRP A 192 2.05 -18.53 12.04
C TRP A 192 1.50 -18.47 10.61
N CYS A 193 2.34 -18.81 9.64
CA CYS A 193 1.95 -18.95 8.24
C CYS A 193 2.82 -19.96 7.49
N ASN A 194 2.28 -20.55 6.42
CA ASN A 194 3.06 -21.31 5.44
C ASN A 194 3.51 -20.33 4.35
N ALA A 195 4.74 -19.84 4.48
CA ALA A 195 5.30 -18.88 3.54
C ALA A 195 5.85 -19.59 2.29
N ARG A 196 5.54 -19.05 1.10
CA ARG A 196 6.26 -19.44 -0.13
C ARG A 196 7.71 -18.97 -0.03
N LYS A 197 8.66 -19.66 -0.68
CA LYS A 197 10.10 -19.32 -0.66
C LYS A 197 10.38 -17.82 -0.92
N ASN A 198 9.68 -17.24 -1.90
CA ASN A 198 9.82 -15.81 -2.25
C ASN A 198 9.18 -14.84 -1.23
N ALA A 199 8.40 -15.31 -0.28
CA ALA A 199 7.76 -14.51 0.76
C ALA A 199 8.45 -14.61 2.14
N VAL A 200 9.41 -15.51 2.31
CA VAL A 200 10.11 -15.75 3.60
C VAL A 200 10.78 -14.45 4.08
N SER A 201 11.51 -13.76 3.21
CA SER A 201 12.18 -12.50 3.55
C SER A 201 11.21 -11.41 4.02
N PHE A 202 10.01 -11.35 3.44
CA PHE A 202 8.96 -10.43 3.86
C PHE A 202 8.50 -10.73 5.30
N TYR A 203 8.23 -11.98 5.62
CA TYR A 203 7.79 -12.35 6.97
C TYR A 203 8.90 -12.17 8.00
N LYS A 204 10.15 -12.54 7.69
CA LYS A 204 11.31 -12.28 8.58
C LYS A 204 11.45 -10.78 8.89
N LYS A 205 11.34 -9.92 7.88
CA LYS A 205 11.37 -8.45 8.06
C LYS A 205 10.25 -7.93 8.98
N ASN A 206 9.14 -8.63 9.08
CA ASN A 206 8.01 -8.29 9.93
C ASN A 206 7.98 -9.07 11.27
N GLY A 207 9.11 -9.64 11.69
CA GLY A 207 9.29 -10.24 13.03
C GLY A 207 8.90 -11.71 13.14
N PHE A 208 8.71 -12.44 12.02
CA PHE A 208 8.47 -13.87 12.03
C PHE A 208 9.79 -14.64 12.02
N ASN A 209 9.85 -15.69 12.81
CA ASN A 209 10.94 -16.65 12.79
C ASN A 209 10.57 -17.87 11.94
N GLU A 210 11.54 -18.37 11.18
CA GLU A 210 11.38 -19.58 10.39
C GLU A 210 11.44 -20.80 11.31
N GLN A 211 10.46 -21.68 11.20
CA GLN A 211 10.40 -22.94 11.94
C GLN A 211 10.09 -24.06 10.95
N GLY A 212 10.92 -25.07 10.94
CA GLY A 212 10.82 -26.23 10.07
C GLY A 212 11.69 -26.12 8.81
N GLU A 213 11.98 -27.28 8.24
CA GLU A 213 12.68 -27.47 6.97
C GLU A 213 11.79 -27.11 5.77
#